data_414b5897f4fd7ee2bb5925e231a329a6
#
_entry.id   414b5897f4fd7ee2bb5925e231a329a6
#
_cell.length_a   1.000
_cell.length_b   1.000
_cell.length_c   1.000
_cell.angle_alpha   90.00
_cell.angle_beta   90.00
_cell.angle_gamma   90.00
#
_symmetry.space_group_name_H-M   'P 1'
#
loop_
_entity.id
_entity.type
_entity.pdbx_description
1 polymer ?
#
loop_
_entity_poly.entity_id
_entity_poly.type
_entity_poly.pdbx_seq_one_letter_code
_entity_poly.pdbx_strand_id
1 'polypeptide(L)' 'MIIIIIIIIIIIIIIIIIIIIIIIIIIIIIIIIIIQ' A
#
# COMPACT_ATOMS: atom_id res chain seq x y z
N MET A 1 -23.24 -9.98 -11.54
CA MET A 1 -22.23 -9.10 -12.14
C MET A 1 -21.81 -7.96 -11.22
N ILE A 2 -22.78 -7.37 -10.54
CA ILE A 2 -22.45 -6.28 -9.61
C ILE A 2 -21.55 -6.76 -8.47
N ILE A 3 -21.77 -7.97 -7.98
CA ILE A 3 -20.98 -8.53 -6.87
C ILE A 3 -19.52 -8.74 -7.30
N ILE A 4 -19.30 -9.16 -8.54
CA ILE A 4 -17.93 -9.38 -9.05
C ILE A 4 -17.20 -8.04 -9.20
N ILE A 5 -17.91 -7.00 -9.63
CA ILE A 5 -17.32 -5.67 -9.76
C ILE A 5 -16.94 -5.11 -8.39
N ILE A 6 -17.78 -5.31 -7.40
CA ILE A 6 -17.50 -4.86 -6.03
C ILE A 6 -16.29 -5.59 -5.45
N ILE A 7 -16.16 -6.88 -5.71
CA ILE A 7 -15.01 -7.66 -5.23
C ILE A 7 -13.72 -7.19 -5.89
N ILE A 8 -13.77 -6.87 -7.17
CA ILE A 8 -12.58 -6.37 -7.89
C ILE A 8 -12.16 -5.01 -7.35
N ILE A 9 -13.11 -4.15 -7.06
CA ILE A 9 -12.82 -2.81 -6.50
C ILE A 9 -12.19 -2.95 -5.11
N ILE A 10 -12.68 -3.86 -4.29
CA ILE A 10 -12.13 -4.07 -2.94
C ILE A 10 -10.70 -4.61 -3.03
N ILE A 11 -10.42 -5.50 -3.95
CA ILE A 11 -9.07 -6.06 -4.13
C ILE A 11 -8.10 -4.97 -4.59
N ILE A 12 -8.53 -4.08 -5.47
CA ILE A 12 -7.69 -2.97 -5.96
C ILE A 12 -7.37 -2.01 -4.81
N ILE A 13 -8.35 -1.71 -3.97
CA ILE A 13 -8.14 -0.81 -2.81
C ILE A 13 -7.16 -1.44 -1.82
N ILE A 14 -7.24 -2.73 -1.58
CA ILE A 14 -6.32 -3.41 -0.66
C ILE A 14 -4.90 -3.40 -1.21
N ILE A 15 -4.73 -3.58 -2.50
CA ILE A 15 -3.40 -3.54 -3.14
C ILE A 15 -2.79 -2.14 -3.04
N ILE A 16 -3.60 -1.11 -3.23
CA ILE A 16 -3.12 0.28 -3.11
C ILE A 16 -2.69 0.58 -1.68
N ILE A 17 -3.42 0.12 -0.70
CA ILE A 17 -3.09 0.33 0.72
C ILE A 17 -1.78 -0.36 1.06
N ILE A 18 -1.56 -1.57 0.56
CA ILE A 18 -0.32 -2.32 0.81
C ILE A 18 0.88 -1.60 0.18
N ILE A 19 0.71 -1.05 -1.01
CA ILE A 19 1.79 -0.31 -1.69
C ILE A 19 2.14 0.95 -0.90
N ILE A 20 1.15 1.66 -0.38
CA ILE A 20 1.38 2.87 0.42
C ILE A 20 2.13 2.53 1.71
N ILE A 21 1.79 1.43 2.35
CA ILE A 21 2.46 0.99 3.59
C ILE A 21 3.92 0.64 3.31
N ILE A 22 4.19 -0.01 2.19
CA ILE A 22 5.57 -0.37 1.81
C ILE A 22 6.40 0.90 1.53
N ILE A 23 5.81 1.90 0.90
CA ILE A 23 6.51 3.16 0.61
C ILE A 23 6.83 3.89 1.91
N ILE A 24 5.92 3.90 2.87
CA ILE A 24 6.14 4.55 4.16
C ILE A 24 7.26 3.84 4.93
N ILE A 25 7.33 2.53 4.88
CA ILE A 25 8.38 1.76 5.55
C ILE A 25 9.74 2.06 4.91
N ILE A 26 9.81 2.18 3.61
CA ILE A 26 11.06 2.49 2.89
C ILE A 26 11.53 3.90 3.25
N ILE A 27 10.62 4.85 3.37
CA ILE A 27 10.96 6.22 3.73
C ILE A 27 11.51 6.28 5.16
N ILE A 28 10.92 5.53 6.08
CA ILE A 28 11.37 5.47 7.47
C ILE A 28 12.77 4.87 7.56
N ILE A 29 13.05 3.83 6.78
CA ILE A 29 14.37 3.19 6.76
C ILE A 29 15.42 4.15 6.20
N ILE A 30 15.07 4.91 5.18
CA ILE A 30 15.99 5.88 4.58
C ILE A 30 16.31 7.01 5.56
N ILE A 31 15.29 7.46 6.29
CA ILE A 31 15.47 8.53 7.30
C ILE A 31 16.37 8.02 8.43
N ILE A 32 16.20 6.80 8.86
CA ILE A 32 17.02 6.23 9.94
C ILE A 32 18.48 6.11 9.49
N ILE A 33 18.70 5.70 8.25
CA ILE A 33 20.06 5.54 7.70
C ILE A 33 20.76 6.90 7.56
N ILE A 34 20.02 7.92 7.19
CA ILE A 34 20.59 9.27 7.00
C ILE A 34 20.91 9.91 8.34
N ILE A 35 20.09 9.66 9.36
CA ILE A 35 20.30 10.25 10.70
C ILE A 35 21.44 9.55 11.44
N GLN A 36 21.60 8.28 11.20
CA GLN A 36 22.70 7.53 11.81
C GLN A 36 23.98 7.70 11.03
#